data_8019576c56a175627f7651972695180e
#
_entry.id   8019576c56a175627f7651972695180e
#
_cell.length_a   1.000
_cell.length_b   1.000
_cell.length_c   1.000
_cell.angle_alpha   90.00
_cell.angle_beta   90.00
_cell.angle_gamma   90.00
#
_symmetry.space_group_name_H-M   'P 1'
#
loop_
_entity.id
_entity.type
_entity.pdbx_description
1 polymer ?
#
loop_
_entity_poly.entity_id
_entity_poly.type
_entity_poly.pdbx_seq_one_letter_code
_entity_poly.pdbx_strand_id
1 'polypeptide(L)'
;GYLIEDGQFKIKGYDGPTLECHKCGAEMQLKTGRFGKYFACMNDNCKATRALQRNGEPKPLTMEPIELPYLKCLKCDDHYLLRDSMKGLFLAASQYPKNRETRAPSVEEIKGLKDQLLTACRFLPNKEKHLYLLDAPEKDNEGNPYIIRYNRTDDTHYIASEKDGKKTGNTASYDEIKMVWQIKEKDA
;
A
#
# COMPACT_ATOMS: atom_id res chain seq x y z
N GLY A 1 -34.56 10.52 -4.79
CA GLY A 1 -34.00 11.52 -5.71
C GLY A 1 -32.64 12.03 -5.28
N TYR A 2 -31.88 12.53 -6.21
CA TYR A 2 -30.60 13.18 -5.97
C TYR A 2 -30.77 14.69 -6.04
N LEU A 3 -30.00 15.40 -5.18
CA LEU A 3 -29.87 16.85 -5.24
C LEU A 3 -28.45 17.19 -5.69
N ILE A 4 -28.29 18.32 -6.36
CA ILE A 4 -26.98 18.90 -6.66
C ILE A 4 -26.84 20.14 -5.77
N GLU A 5 -25.93 20.08 -4.79
CA GLU A 5 -25.54 21.21 -3.97
C GLU A 5 -24.04 21.45 -4.16
N ASP A 6 -23.66 22.68 -4.43
CA ASP A 6 -22.25 23.10 -4.61
C ASP A 6 -21.50 22.22 -5.65
N GLY A 7 -22.21 21.76 -6.68
CA GLY A 7 -21.65 20.91 -7.72
C GLY A 7 -21.49 19.44 -7.36
N GLN A 8 -22.00 19.02 -6.21
CA GLN A 8 -21.92 17.64 -5.74
C GLN A 8 -23.29 16.96 -5.71
N PHE A 9 -23.30 15.64 -5.97
CA PHE A 9 -24.51 14.83 -5.89
C PHE A 9 -24.79 14.42 -4.44
N LYS A 10 -26.02 14.69 -3.96
CA LYS A 10 -26.50 14.23 -2.64
C LYS A 10 -27.78 13.44 -2.78
N ILE A 11 -27.97 12.42 -1.94
CA ILE A 11 -29.26 11.77 -1.79
C ILE A 11 -30.13 12.65 -0.91
N LYS A 12 -31.32 13.01 -1.41
CA LYS A 12 -32.29 13.80 -0.68
C LYS A 12 -32.68 13.10 0.64
N GLY A 13 -32.55 13.81 1.76
CA GLY A 13 -32.91 13.28 3.08
C GLY A 13 -31.77 12.59 3.81
N TYR A 14 -30.56 12.50 3.22
CA TYR A 14 -29.40 12.01 3.94
C TYR A 14 -28.78 13.13 4.78
N ASP A 15 -28.69 12.92 6.10
CA ASP A 15 -28.14 13.87 7.08
C ASP A 15 -26.95 13.30 7.86
N GLY A 16 -26.41 12.14 7.45
CA GLY A 16 -25.26 11.51 8.07
C GLY A 16 -23.92 12.11 7.64
N PRO A 17 -22.80 11.57 8.13
CA PRO A 17 -21.46 12.05 7.78
C PRO A 17 -21.13 11.82 6.31
N THR A 18 -20.32 12.72 5.74
CA THR A 18 -19.88 12.66 4.35
C THR A 18 -18.38 12.75 4.22
N LEU A 19 -17.85 12.21 3.12
CA LEU A 19 -16.45 12.34 2.70
C LEU A 19 -16.39 12.74 1.25
N GLU A 20 -15.30 13.37 0.85
CA GLU A 20 -14.98 13.56 -0.56
C GLU A 20 -14.38 12.26 -1.12
N CYS A 21 -14.87 11.82 -2.26
CA CYS A 21 -14.36 10.61 -2.91
C CYS A 21 -12.93 10.83 -3.42
N HIS A 22 -12.03 9.95 -3.01
CA HIS A 22 -10.62 10.01 -3.39
C HIS A 22 -10.38 9.69 -4.89
N LYS A 23 -11.37 9.15 -5.59
CA LYS A 23 -11.25 8.82 -7.03
C LYS A 23 -11.88 9.87 -7.95
N CYS A 24 -13.06 10.39 -7.62
CA CYS A 24 -13.79 11.29 -8.50
C CYS A 24 -14.17 12.64 -7.88
N GLY A 25 -13.92 12.84 -6.60
CA GLY A 25 -14.26 14.08 -5.89
C GLY A 25 -15.74 14.22 -5.50
N ALA A 26 -16.60 13.28 -5.87
CA ALA A 26 -18.01 13.31 -5.50
C ALA A 26 -18.19 12.99 -4.00
N GLU A 27 -19.41 13.25 -3.49
CA GLU A 27 -19.72 12.94 -2.09
C GLU A 27 -19.77 11.44 -1.86
N MET A 28 -19.15 11.00 -0.74
CA MET A 28 -19.33 9.64 -0.21
C MET A 28 -20.24 9.69 1.01
N GLN A 29 -21.16 8.74 1.10
CA GLN A 29 -22.11 8.63 2.20
C GLN A 29 -21.95 7.29 2.93
N LEU A 30 -22.22 7.30 4.24
CA LEU A 30 -22.12 6.12 5.09
C LEU A 30 -23.23 5.13 4.78
N LYS A 31 -22.86 3.89 4.54
CA LYS A 31 -23.78 2.77 4.30
C LYS A 31 -23.45 1.60 5.21
N THR A 32 -24.41 0.69 5.39
CA THR A 32 -24.21 -0.54 6.15
C THR A 32 -24.17 -1.71 5.18
N GLY A 33 -23.09 -2.49 5.24
CA GLY A 33 -22.91 -3.69 4.42
C GLY A 33 -22.77 -4.94 5.27
N ARG A 34 -22.46 -6.05 4.61
CA ARG A 34 -22.30 -7.36 5.25
C ARG A 34 -21.21 -7.36 6.33
N PHE A 35 -20.14 -6.57 6.13
CA PHE A 35 -18.99 -6.51 7.02
C PHE A 35 -18.99 -5.27 7.92
N GLY A 36 -20.10 -4.55 8.01
CA GLY A 36 -20.24 -3.34 8.81
C GLY A 36 -20.42 -2.09 7.99
N LYS A 37 -20.19 -0.94 8.61
CA LYS A 37 -20.38 0.37 7.96
C LYS A 37 -19.17 0.74 7.08
N TYR A 38 -19.45 1.42 5.99
CA TYR A 38 -18.45 1.91 5.04
C TYR A 38 -18.97 3.15 4.30
N PHE A 39 -18.06 3.96 3.79
CA PHE A 39 -18.43 5.05 2.88
C PHE A 39 -18.49 4.56 1.46
N ALA A 40 -19.53 4.94 0.73
CA ALA A 40 -19.71 4.63 -0.69
C ALA A 40 -19.86 5.91 -1.49
N CYS A 41 -19.22 5.98 -2.65
CA CYS A 41 -19.34 7.10 -3.56
C CYS A 41 -20.76 7.17 -4.15
N MET A 42 -21.34 8.36 -4.16
CA MET A 42 -22.68 8.58 -4.69
C MET A 42 -22.70 8.74 -6.21
N ASN A 43 -21.55 8.83 -6.85
CA ASN A 43 -21.44 8.82 -8.30
C ASN A 43 -21.56 7.38 -8.82
N ASP A 44 -22.63 7.09 -9.54
CA ASP A 44 -22.92 5.74 -10.05
C ASP A 44 -21.83 5.17 -10.96
N ASN A 45 -21.04 6.02 -11.59
CA ASN A 45 -19.95 5.62 -12.48
C ASN A 45 -18.64 5.35 -11.74
N CYS A 46 -18.53 5.70 -10.45
CA CYS A 46 -17.28 5.60 -9.69
C CYS A 46 -17.19 4.32 -8.87
N LYS A 47 -18.21 3.99 -8.09
CA LYS A 47 -18.30 2.81 -7.23
C LYS A 47 -17.17 2.68 -6.19
N ALA A 48 -16.45 3.76 -5.87
CA ALA A 48 -15.42 3.74 -4.84
C ALA A 48 -16.04 3.52 -3.46
N THR A 49 -15.33 2.78 -2.61
CA THR A 49 -15.73 2.55 -1.21
C THR A 49 -14.54 2.80 -0.28
N ARG A 50 -14.85 3.09 0.98
CA ARG A 50 -13.83 3.29 2.01
C ARG A 50 -14.34 2.76 3.35
N ALA A 51 -13.66 1.76 3.89
CA ALA A 51 -14.02 1.13 5.15
C ALA A 51 -13.76 2.06 6.35
N LEU A 52 -14.37 1.76 7.49
CA LEU A 52 -14.14 2.47 8.76
C LEU A 52 -13.20 1.68 9.66
N GLN A 53 -12.45 2.42 10.49
CA GLN A 53 -11.71 1.86 11.61
C GLN A 53 -12.66 1.58 12.78
N ARG A 54 -12.17 0.88 13.79
CA ARG A 54 -12.95 0.61 15.01
C ARG A 54 -13.39 1.88 15.76
N ASN A 55 -12.61 2.96 15.64
CA ASN A 55 -12.94 4.25 16.26
C ASN A 55 -13.96 5.07 15.46
N GLY A 56 -14.49 4.54 14.36
CA GLY A 56 -15.46 5.22 13.51
C GLY A 56 -14.87 6.16 12.45
N GLU A 57 -13.54 6.33 12.43
CA GLU A 57 -12.87 7.14 11.40
C GLU A 57 -12.64 6.34 10.12
N PRO A 58 -12.62 7.01 8.95
CA PRO A 58 -12.27 6.34 7.70
C PRO A 58 -10.88 5.72 7.77
N LYS A 59 -10.73 4.52 7.24
CA LYS A 59 -9.40 3.91 7.12
C LYS A 59 -8.51 4.75 6.21
N PRO A 60 -7.21 4.91 6.53
CA PRO A 60 -6.27 5.56 5.63
C PRO A 60 -6.30 4.92 4.25
N LEU A 61 -6.11 5.72 3.21
CA LEU A 61 -6.01 5.21 1.86
C LEU A 61 -4.73 4.39 1.71
N THR A 62 -4.86 3.23 1.09
CA THR A 62 -3.75 2.35 0.79
C THR A 62 -3.62 2.17 -0.72
N MET A 63 -2.44 1.73 -1.15
CA MET A 63 -2.17 1.40 -2.54
C MET A 63 -3.10 0.29 -3.04
N GLU A 64 -3.56 0.38 -4.27
CA GLU A 64 -4.30 -0.72 -4.91
C GLU A 64 -3.40 -1.95 -5.04
N PRO A 65 -3.90 -3.18 -4.78
CA PRO A 65 -3.10 -4.39 -4.97
C PRO A 65 -2.61 -4.53 -6.41
N ILE A 66 -1.35 -4.95 -6.56
CA ILE A 66 -0.73 -5.19 -7.87
C ILE A 66 -0.60 -6.70 -8.09
N GLU A 67 -1.26 -7.23 -9.11
CA GLU A 67 -1.17 -8.65 -9.44
C GLU A 67 0.16 -8.98 -10.11
N LEU A 68 0.79 -10.07 -9.65
CA LEU A 68 2.08 -10.55 -10.16
C LEU A 68 1.95 -12.01 -10.61
N PRO A 69 1.24 -12.27 -11.74
CA PRO A 69 0.99 -13.63 -12.17
C PRO A 69 2.25 -14.43 -12.50
N TYR A 70 3.36 -13.75 -12.80
CA TYR A 70 4.66 -14.38 -13.05
C TYR A 70 5.41 -14.76 -11.77
N LEU A 71 5.00 -14.25 -10.61
CA LEU A 71 5.68 -14.48 -9.32
C LEU A 71 4.94 -15.55 -8.52
N LYS A 72 5.40 -16.78 -8.62
CA LYS A 72 4.77 -17.93 -7.96
C LYS A 72 5.02 -17.92 -6.45
N CYS A 73 4.02 -18.35 -5.69
CA CYS A 73 4.17 -18.63 -4.27
C CYS A 73 5.24 -19.71 -4.02
N LEU A 74 5.93 -19.61 -2.89
CA LEU A 74 6.98 -20.55 -2.52
C LEU A 74 6.42 -21.87 -1.95
N LYS A 75 5.22 -21.82 -1.35
CA LYS A 75 4.62 -22.92 -0.59
C LYS A 75 3.34 -23.47 -1.21
N CYS A 76 2.86 -22.88 -2.28
CA CYS A 76 1.60 -23.27 -2.92
C CYS A 76 1.62 -22.95 -4.41
N ASP A 77 0.60 -23.40 -5.15
CA ASP A 77 0.49 -23.22 -6.60
C ASP A 77 -0.07 -21.86 -7.03
N ASP A 78 -0.27 -20.96 -6.06
CA ASP A 78 -0.80 -19.63 -6.31
C ASP A 78 0.30 -18.65 -6.78
N HIS A 79 -0.08 -17.43 -7.11
CA HIS A 79 0.86 -16.33 -7.39
C HIS A 79 0.67 -15.21 -6.36
N TYR A 80 1.65 -14.31 -6.27
CA TYR A 80 1.61 -13.20 -5.34
C TYR A 80 0.90 -11.98 -5.91
N LEU A 81 0.31 -11.19 -4.99
CA LEU A 81 -0.05 -9.79 -5.18
C LEU A 81 0.84 -8.93 -4.30
N LEU A 82 1.23 -7.75 -4.77
CA LEU A 82 1.83 -6.75 -3.90
C LEU A 82 0.71 -5.96 -3.24
N ARG A 83 0.69 -5.97 -1.92
CA ARG A 83 -0.32 -5.28 -1.09
C ARG A 83 0.33 -4.29 -0.14
N ASP A 84 -0.45 -3.30 0.26
CA ASP A 84 -0.07 -2.32 1.26
C ASP A 84 -0.92 -2.50 2.51
N SER A 85 -0.31 -2.31 3.67
CA SER A 85 -0.99 -2.43 4.95
C SER A 85 -0.46 -1.39 5.93
N MET A 86 -1.00 -1.38 7.15
CA MET A 86 -0.47 -0.55 8.24
C MET A 86 0.94 -0.98 8.67
N LYS A 87 1.41 -2.13 8.20
CA LYS A 87 2.77 -2.66 8.44
C LYS A 87 3.65 -2.56 7.20
N GLY A 88 3.29 -1.71 6.23
CA GLY A 88 4.03 -1.50 5.01
C GLY A 88 3.68 -2.48 3.89
N LEU A 89 4.53 -2.49 2.86
CA LEU A 89 4.35 -3.34 1.68
C LEU A 89 4.66 -4.80 1.99
N PHE A 90 3.87 -5.70 1.43
CA PHE A 90 4.10 -7.15 1.52
C PHE A 90 3.55 -7.87 0.30
N LEU A 91 4.11 -9.02 0.02
CA LEU A 91 3.58 -9.93 -0.99
C LEU A 91 2.65 -10.93 -0.32
N ALA A 92 1.47 -11.10 -0.86
CA ALA A 92 0.47 -12.04 -0.36
C ALA A 92 -0.03 -12.92 -1.50
N ALA A 93 -0.37 -14.17 -1.21
CA ALA A 93 -1.00 -15.05 -2.19
C ALA A 93 -2.28 -14.42 -2.74
N SER A 94 -2.61 -14.63 -4.02
CA SER A 94 -3.75 -14.00 -4.68
C SER A 94 -5.07 -14.29 -4.00
N GLN A 95 -5.19 -15.45 -3.34
CA GLN A 95 -6.38 -15.85 -2.59
C GLN A 95 -6.35 -15.46 -1.11
N TYR A 96 -5.44 -14.56 -0.71
CA TYR A 96 -5.40 -14.04 0.64
C TYR A 96 -6.75 -13.36 1.02
N PRO A 97 -7.31 -13.55 2.22
CA PRO A 97 -6.76 -14.26 3.38
C PRO A 97 -7.06 -15.77 3.44
N LYS A 98 -7.71 -16.35 2.44
CA LYS A 98 -7.99 -17.79 2.38
C LYS A 98 -6.68 -18.58 2.31
N ASN A 99 -5.76 -18.17 1.44
CA ASN A 99 -4.38 -18.61 1.43
C ASN A 99 -3.54 -17.54 2.13
N ARG A 100 -2.90 -17.86 3.23
CA ARG A 100 -2.20 -16.89 4.09
C ARG A 100 -0.68 -16.82 3.83
N GLU A 101 -0.20 -17.36 2.74
CA GLU A 101 1.21 -17.22 2.41
C GLU A 101 1.55 -15.76 2.14
N THR A 102 2.54 -15.23 2.86
CA THR A 102 3.03 -13.85 2.71
C THR A 102 4.56 -13.83 2.81
N ARG A 103 5.19 -12.85 2.17
CA ARG A 103 6.61 -12.56 2.37
C ARG A 103 6.92 -11.09 2.08
N ALA A 104 8.08 -10.63 2.53
CA ALA A 104 8.55 -9.29 2.21
C ALA A 104 9.06 -9.23 0.75
N PRO A 105 8.81 -8.14 0.02
CA PRO A 105 9.36 -7.96 -1.32
C PRO A 105 10.83 -7.52 -1.24
N SER A 106 11.60 -7.84 -2.29
CA SER A 106 12.95 -7.30 -2.44
C SER A 106 12.89 -5.95 -3.18
N VAL A 107 13.96 -5.15 -3.04
CA VAL A 107 14.09 -3.88 -3.76
C VAL A 107 14.07 -4.11 -5.28
N GLU A 108 14.77 -5.14 -5.76
CA GLU A 108 14.79 -5.50 -7.18
C GLU A 108 13.39 -5.79 -7.72
N GLU A 109 12.58 -6.53 -6.97
CA GLU A 109 11.20 -6.82 -7.35
C GLU A 109 10.35 -5.54 -7.46
N ILE A 110 10.50 -4.62 -6.51
CA ILE A 110 9.76 -3.33 -6.53
C ILE A 110 10.21 -2.44 -7.68
N LYS A 111 11.49 -2.37 -7.99
CA LYS A 111 12.00 -1.60 -9.14
C LYS A 111 11.47 -2.10 -10.46
N GLY A 112 11.28 -3.41 -10.60
CA GLY A 112 10.65 -4.01 -11.76
C GLY A 112 9.17 -3.65 -11.95
N LEU A 113 8.55 -3.08 -10.93
CA LEU A 113 7.13 -2.70 -10.90
C LEU A 113 6.91 -1.19 -10.94
N LYS A 114 7.89 -0.41 -11.38
CA LYS A 114 7.84 1.06 -11.33
C LYS A 114 6.53 1.63 -11.86
N ASP A 115 6.14 1.27 -13.07
CA ASP A 115 4.95 1.81 -13.71
C ASP A 115 3.67 1.40 -13.00
N GLN A 116 3.57 0.13 -12.58
CA GLN A 116 2.45 -0.40 -11.84
C GLN A 116 2.33 0.27 -10.46
N LEU A 117 3.47 0.51 -9.80
CA LEU A 117 3.51 1.18 -8.50
C LEU A 117 3.04 2.63 -8.59
N LEU A 118 3.50 3.36 -9.60
CA LEU A 118 3.05 4.75 -9.86
C LEU A 118 1.54 4.80 -10.09
N THR A 119 1.01 3.88 -10.87
CA THR A 119 -0.42 3.78 -11.14
C THR A 119 -1.21 3.44 -9.87
N ALA A 120 -0.75 2.46 -9.10
CA ALA A 120 -1.43 2.02 -7.88
C ALA A 120 -1.44 3.08 -6.78
N CYS A 121 -0.45 3.97 -6.75
CA CYS A 121 -0.35 5.05 -5.77
C CYS A 121 -1.01 6.36 -6.20
N ARG A 122 -1.62 6.43 -7.41
CA ARG A 122 -2.11 7.70 -7.99
C ARG A 122 -3.15 8.43 -7.14
N PHE A 123 -3.94 7.72 -6.35
CA PHE A 123 -4.98 8.30 -5.49
C PHE A 123 -4.56 8.50 -4.04
N LEU A 124 -3.31 8.18 -3.69
CA LEU A 124 -2.84 8.37 -2.32
C LEU A 124 -2.57 9.86 -2.06
N PRO A 125 -2.99 10.41 -0.90
CA PRO A 125 -2.67 11.78 -0.51
C PRO A 125 -1.17 12.03 -0.45
N ASN A 126 -0.41 11.05 0.06
CA ASN A 126 1.05 11.08 0.08
C ASN A 126 1.59 10.08 -0.95
N LYS A 127 1.73 10.54 -2.19
CA LYS A 127 2.25 9.71 -3.29
C LYS A 127 3.70 9.27 -3.06
N GLU A 128 4.44 10.03 -2.25
CA GLU A 128 5.84 9.74 -1.94
C GLU A 128 6.02 8.57 -0.95
N LYS A 129 4.95 8.15 -0.30
CA LYS A 129 5.03 7.13 0.77
C LYS A 129 5.77 5.85 0.37
N HIS A 130 5.68 5.44 -0.88
CA HIS A 130 6.33 4.23 -1.39
C HIS A 130 7.33 4.49 -2.50
N LEU A 131 7.27 5.65 -3.15
CA LEU A 131 8.04 5.92 -4.37
C LEU A 131 9.54 6.07 -4.12
N TYR A 132 9.96 6.46 -2.90
CA TYR A 132 11.38 6.52 -2.55
C TYR A 132 12.07 5.15 -2.60
N LEU A 133 11.30 4.06 -2.50
CA LEU A 133 11.84 2.70 -2.63
C LEU A 133 12.39 2.42 -4.04
N LEU A 134 11.93 3.16 -5.05
CA LEU A 134 12.43 3.03 -6.41
C LEU A 134 13.88 3.51 -6.57
N ASP A 135 14.36 4.34 -5.65
CA ASP A 135 15.74 4.85 -5.63
C ASP A 135 16.65 4.06 -4.67
N ALA A 136 16.11 3.03 -4.00
CA ALA A 136 16.86 2.23 -3.06
C ALA A 136 17.91 1.37 -3.76
N PRO A 137 19.05 1.06 -3.11
CA PRO A 137 20.01 0.10 -3.65
C PRO A 137 19.42 -1.31 -3.67
N GLU A 138 19.71 -2.07 -4.72
CA GLU A 138 19.19 -3.43 -4.87
C GLU A 138 19.98 -4.48 -4.08
N LYS A 139 21.28 -4.26 -3.93
CA LYS A 139 22.21 -5.18 -3.28
C LYS A 139 23.18 -4.44 -2.38
N ASP A 140 23.64 -5.13 -1.34
CA ASP A 140 24.69 -4.60 -0.46
C ASP A 140 26.08 -4.70 -1.12
N ASN A 141 27.13 -4.30 -0.38
CA ASN A 141 28.52 -4.31 -0.86
C ASN A 141 29.04 -5.72 -1.16
N GLU A 142 28.40 -6.75 -0.64
CA GLU A 142 28.78 -8.17 -0.88
C GLU A 142 27.89 -8.85 -1.92
N GLY A 143 26.97 -8.10 -2.56
CA GLY A 143 26.08 -8.63 -3.56
C GLY A 143 24.81 -9.31 -3.03
N ASN A 144 24.54 -9.20 -1.74
CA ASN A 144 23.33 -9.77 -1.14
C ASN A 144 22.11 -8.86 -1.40
N PRO A 145 20.95 -9.43 -1.75
CA PRO A 145 19.77 -8.62 -2.06
C PRO A 145 19.23 -7.90 -0.82
N TYR A 146 18.83 -6.65 -0.98
CA TYR A 146 18.10 -5.91 0.03
C TYR A 146 16.62 -6.28 0.00
N ILE A 147 16.07 -6.55 1.16
CA ILE A 147 14.65 -6.87 1.38
C ILE A 147 13.99 -5.69 2.06
N ILE A 148 12.78 -5.34 1.61
CA ILE A 148 12.03 -4.21 2.13
C ILE A 148 11.39 -4.60 3.47
N ARG A 149 11.66 -3.79 4.50
CA ARG A 149 11.12 -3.95 5.85
C ARG A 149 10.38 -2.68 6.24
N TYR A 150 9.66 -2.73 7.34
CA TYR A 150 8.87 -1.61 7.83
C TYR A 150 9.18 -1.31 9.29
N ASN A 151 9.43 -0.03 9.59
CA ASN A 151 9.64 0.46 10.95
C ASN A 151 8.34 1.12 11.44
N ARG A 152 7.68 0.49 12.41
CA ARG A 152 6.41 0.98 12.95
C ARG A 152 6.55 2.28 13.74
N THR A 153 7.70 2.50 14.37
CA THR A 153 7.95 3.69 15.18
C THR A 153 7.98 4.94 14.32
N ASP A 154 8.66 4.85 13.17
CA ASP A 154 8.81 5.98 12.26
C ASP A 154 7.79 5.99 11.12
N ASP A 155 6.96 4.94 11.02
CA ASP A 155 6.01 4.73 9.91
C ASP A 155 6.68 4.81 8.54
N THR A 156 7.87 4.21 8.42
CA THR A 156 8.69 4.24 7.20
C THR A 156 9.21 2.87 6.84
N HIS A 157 9.50 2.68 5.55
CA HIS A 157 10.21 1.51 5.08
C HIS A 157 11.72 1.71 5.22
N TYR A 158 12.41 0.63 5.52
CA TYR A 158 13.86 0.54 5.43
C TYR A 158 14.20 -0.77 4.71
N ILE A 159 15.47 -0.96 4.37
CA ILE A 159 15.91 -2.18 3.70
C ILE A 159 16.99 -2.87 4.51
N ALA A 160 17.00 -4.20 4.46
CA ALA A 160 17.99 -5.03 5.14
C ALA A 160 18.38 -6.16 4.20
N SER A 161 19.68 -6.35 3.97
CA SER A 161 20.12 -7.43 3.09
C SER A 161 20.04 -8.79 3.76
N GLU A 162 19.81 -9.81 2.97
CA GLU A 162 19.70 -11.19 3.42
C GLU A 162 20.60 -12.10 2.58
N LYS A 163 21.19 -13.09 3.26
CA LYS A 163 21.96 -14.17 2.64
C LYS A 163 21.42 -15.48 3.18
N ASP A 164 21.02 -16.36 2.27
CA ASP A 164 20.47 -17.68 2.63
C ASP A 164 19.29 -17.59 3.60
N GLY A 165 18.42 -16.58 3.43
CA GLY A 165 17.25 -16.34 4.26
C GLY A 165 17.54 -15.70 5.61
N LYS A 166 18.78 -15.33 5.89
CA LYS A 166 19.19 -14.69 7.16
C LYS A 166 19.69 -13.28 6.95
N LYS A 167 19.38 -12.40 7.89
CA LYS A 167 19.85 -11.02 7.86
C LYS A 167 21.37 -10.96 7.97
N THR A 168 22.01 -10.17 7.11
CA THR A 168 23.46 -9.97 7.13
C THR A 168 23.90 -8.96 8.19
N GLY A 169 23.02 -8.05 8.60
CA GLY A 169 23.33 -6.91 9.44
C GLY A 169 23.50 -5.60 8.65
N ASN A 170 23.60 -5.66 7.31
CA ASN A 170 23.65 -4.47 6.47
C ASN A 170 22.23 -3.95 6.26
N THR A 171 22.03 -2.64 6.49
CA THR A 171 20.74 -1.98 6.35
C THR A 171 20.89 -0.65 5.63
N ALA A 172 19.79 -0.12 5.13
CA ALA A 172 19.74 1.25 4.63
C ALA A 172 18.38 1.85 4.95
N SER A 173 18.38 3.14 5.21
CA SER A 173 17.17 3.91 5.46
C SER A 173 17.16 5.18 4.61
N TYR A 174 15.96 5.68 4.32
CA TYR A 174 15.82 6.88 3.49
C TYR A 174 15.81 8.14 4.36
N ASP A 175 16.70 9.08 4.04
CA ASP A 175 16.72 10.40 4.66
C ASP A 175 15.83 11.33 3.85
N GLU A 176 14.67 11.68 4.37
CA GLU A 176 13.68 12.52 3.70
C GLU A 176 14.15 13.96 3.51
N ILE A 177 15.05 14.45 4.38
CA ILE A 177 15.59 15.81 4.30
C ILE A 177 16.61 15.92 3.17
N LYS A 178 17.54 14.97 3.12
CA LYS A 178 18.59 14.92 2.09
C LYS A 178 18.12 14.24 0.81
N MET A 179 16.99 13.55 0.84
CA MET A 179 16.42 12.78 -0.27
C MET A 179 17.38 11.71 -0.81
N VAL A 180 18.11 11.04 0.10
CA VAL A 180 19.07 10.00 -0.25
C VAL A 180 18.92 8.80 0.69
N TRP A 181 19.32 7.61 0.20
CA TRP A 181 19.42 6.42 1.00
C TRP A 181 20.75 6.42 1.76
N GLN A 182 20.66 6.21 3.07
CA GLN A 182 21.84 6.10 3.95
C GLN A 182 22.11 4.63 4.23
N ILE A 183 23.24 4.15 3.79
CA ILE A 183 23.65 2.75 3.95
C ILE A 183 24.41 2.62 5.28
N LYS A 184 24.04 1.61 6.06
CA LYS A 184 24.70 1.22 7.28
C LYS A 184 25.20 -0.22 7.15
N GLU A 185 26.50 -0.39 7.01
CA GLU A 185 27.13 -1.69 6.88
C GLU A 185 27.52 -2.23 8.26
N LYS A 186 27.34 -3.53 8.43
CA LYS A 186 27.80 -4.19 9.63
C LYS A 186 29.33 -4.22 9.61
N ASP A 187 29.95 -3.76 10.69
CA ASP A 187 31.41 -3.86 10.87
C ASP A 187 31.82 -5.33 10.94
N ALA A 188 32.85 -5.65 10.16
CA ALA A 188 33.38 -7.02 10.09
C ALA A 188 34.06 -7.44 11.41
#